data_cf73da6fdd00cfe6811bb888c1762cee
#
_entry.id   cf73da6fdd00cfe6811bb888c1762cee
#
_cell.length_a   1.000
_cell.length_b   1.000
_cell.length_c   1.000
_cell.angle_alpha   90.00
_cell.angle_beta   90.00
_cell.angle_gamma   90.00
#
_symmetry.space_group_name_H-M   'P 1'
#
loop_
_entity.id
_entity.type
_entity.pdbx_description
1 polymer ?
#
loop_
_entity_poly.entity_id
_entity_poly.type
_entity_poly.pdbx_seq_one_letter_code
_entity_poly.pdbx_strand_id
1 'polypeptide(L)'
;CRMKEKIKTGISVLIILILLPYVASVFRTGSLSGVEAEVPEPDLEVFVAEILPTQMPVTYEEEALKAQAVIVRTNLLRQAMSFYEIGDLNETAEAVQESDLETMGFSFYSREEQLELWGFENQERYAEKCRQAAKDTAGQILTLEGKLVDLPYHAVSAGWTRNGSVLGEEYSYLESVECSGDLQSSDYLKIQIIELEEVPEILARDEAGYVLEIRMGGEIYGGEEFRSIYGLNSSCITADQTEGGIRITTKGLGHGLGMSMYQANLQALSGMEYQEILQYFYPQFTIPSNV
;
A
#
# COMPACT_ATOMS: atom_id res chain seq x y z
N CYS A 1 -41.26 45.07 -38.68
CA CYS A 1 -40.60 43.78 -38.62
C CYS A 1 -39.07 43.85 -38.74
N ARG A 2 -38.51 44.59 -39.72
CA ARG A 2 -37.07 44.72 -39.99
C ARG A 2 -36.21 45.31 -38.82
N MET A 3 -36.80 46.14 -37.95
CA MET A 3 -36.09 46.77 -36.84
C MET A 3 -35.83 45.77 -35.67
N LYS A 4 -36.79 44.89 -35.40
CA LYS A 4 -36.66 43.83 -34.38
C LYS A 4 -35.59 42.76 -34.74
N GLU A 5 -35.43 42.47 -36.03
CA GLU A 5 -34.36 41.56 -36.49
C GLU A 5 -32.98 42.20 -36.37
N LYS A 6 -32.84 43.45 -36.74
CA LYS A 6 -31.57 44.19 -36.58
C LYS A 6 -31.13 44.32 -35.12
N ILE A 7 -32.07 44.45 -34.17
CA ILE A 7 -31.81 44.50 -32.73
C ILE A 7 -31.40 43.11 -32.23
N LYS A 8 -32.06 42.02 -32.67
CA LYS A 8 -31.67 40.63 -32.32
C LYS A 8 -30.27 40.33 -32.83
N THR A 9 -29.96 40.66 -34.08
CA THR A 9 -28.63 40.45 -34.65
C THR A 9 -27.54 41.25 -33.89
N GLY A 10 -27.84 42.52 -33.54
CA GLY A 10 -26.93 43.34 -32.74
C GLY A 10 -26.65 42.78 -31.35
N ILE A 11 -27.67 42.23 -30.66
CA ILE A 11 -27.54 41.59 -29.36
C ILE A 11 -26.73 40.28 -29.48
N SER A 12 -26.98 39.47 -30.51
CA SER A 12 -26.23 38.25 -30.74
C SER A 12 -24.74 38.50 -31.02
N VAL A 13 -24.44 39.52 -31.82
CA VAL A 13 -23.04 39.92 -32.09
C VAL A 13 -22.36 40.44 -30.81
N LEU A 14 -23.07 41.20 -29.98
CA LEU A 14 -22.54 41.68 -28.71
C LEU A 14 -22.24 40.54 -27.74
N ILE A 15 -23.13 39.56 -27.64
CA ILE A 15 -22.93 38.37 -26.82
C ILE A 15 -21.71 37.55 -27.30
N ILE A 16 -21.56 37.36 -28.61
CA ILE A 16 -20.41 36.71 -29.20
C ILE A 16 -19.11 37.43 -28.87
N LEU A 17 -19.09 38.80 -29.01
CA LEU A 17 -17.91 39.59 -28.70
C LEU A 17 -17.52 39.56 -27.22
N ILE A 18 -18.50 39.45 -26.32
CA ILE A 18 -18.24 39.31 -24.88
C ILE A 18 -17.77 37.88 -24.52
N LEU A 19 -18.31 36.84 -25.17
CA LEU A 19 -17.95 35.44 -24.90
C LEU A 19 -16.65 35.01 -25.58
N LEU A 20 -16.28 35.66 -26.70
CA LEU A 20 -15.11 35.24 -27.50
C LEU A 20 -13.79 35.31 -26.70
N PRO A 21 -13.47 36.38 -25.93
CA PRO A 21 -12.29 36.39 -25.08
C PRO A 21 -12.35 35.33 -23.94
N TYR A 22 -13.55 35.05 -23.42
CA TYR A 22 -13.76 34.04 -22.41
C TYR A 22 -13.52 32.62 -22.96
N VAL A 23 -14.08 32.32 -24.14
CA VAL A 23 -13.85 31.04 -24.85
C VAL A 23 -12.37 30.91 -25.26
N ALA A 24 -11.75 31.98 -25.74
CA ALA A 24 -10.31 31.96 -26.09
C ALA A 24 -9.43 31.75 -24.86
N SER A 25 -9.80 32.25 -23.69
CA SER A 25 -9.14 32.01 -22.43
C SER A 25 -9.23 30.54 -22.03
N VAL A 26 -10.44 29.96 -22.10
CA VAL A 26 -10.67 28.53 -21.81
C VAL A 26 -9.84 27.60 -22.72
N PHE A 27 -9.76 27.90 -24.01
CA PHE A 27 -8.94 27.14 -24.95
C PHE A 27 -7.44 27.29 -24.72
N ARG A 28 -6.99 28.41 -24.14
CA ARG A 28 -5.58 28.68 -23.88
C ARG A 28 -5.11 28.18 -22.53
N THR A 29 -5.97 28.19 -21.51
CA THR A 29 -5.65 27.85 -20.12
C THR A 29 -6.25 26.53 -19.65
N GLY A 30 -7.15 25.91 -20.43
CA GLY A 30 -7.90 24.72 -20.04
C GLY A 30 -8.84 24.93 -18.85
N SER A 31 -9.01 26.18 -18.39
CA SER A 31 -9.79 26.55 -17.20
C SER A 31 -10.88 27.56 -17.51
N LEU A 32 -12.08 27.34 -16.96
CA LEU A 32 -13.23 28.22 -17.07
C LEU A 32 -13.08 29.51 -16.26
N SER A 33 -12.15 29.63 -15.35
CA SER A 33 -12.04 30.75 -14.41
C SER A 33 -11.00 31.81 -14.78
N GLY A 34 -10.11 31.57 -15.76
CA GLY A 34 -9.03 32.51 -16.11
C GLY A 34 -8.04 32.79 -14.98
N VAL A 35 -8.18 32.08 -13.87
CA VAL A 35 -7.19 31.99 -12.80
C VAL A 35 -6.32 30.79 -13.18
N GLU A 36 -5.03 31.00 -13.43
CA GLU A 36 -4.09 29.90 -13.24
C GLU A 36 -4.31 29.49 -11.80
N ALA A 37 -5.04 28.37 -11.60
CA ALA A 37 -4.93 27.69 -10.35
C ALA A 37 -3.43 27.35 -10.26
N GLU A 38 -2.70 27.95 -9.32
CA GLU A 38 -1.49 27.33 -8.82
C GLU A 38 -1.93 25.92 -8.52
N VAL A 39 -1.46 24.96 -9.34
CA VAL A 39 -1.55 23.57 -8.99
C VAL A 39 -0.71 23.54 -7.73
N PRO A 40 -1.30 23.34 -6.54
CA PRO A 40 -0.51 23.25 -5.33
C PRO A 40 0.54 22.17 -5.62
N GLU A 41 1.80 22.45 -5.31
CA GLU A 41 2.83 21.42 -5.36
C GLU A 41 2.28 20.22 -4.60
N PRO A 42 2.36 19.02 -5.17
CA PRO A 42 1.71 17.85 -4.60
C PRO A 42 2.26 17.67 -3.18
N ASP A 43 1.37 17.81 -2.21
CA ASP A 43 1.65 17.53 -0.81
C ASP A 43 1.96 16.04 -0.68
N LEU A 44 2.96 15.67 0.10
CA LEU A 44 3.32 14.27 0.40
C LEU A 44 2.10 13.42 0.77
N GLU A 45 1.11 14.04 1.45
CA GLU A 45 -0.12 13.37 1.86
C GLU A 45 -1.01 12.95 0.69
N VAL A 46 -0.94 13.64 -0.45
CA VAL A 46 -1.61 13.23 -1.68
C VAL A 46 -1.01 11.92 -2.19
N PHE A 47 0.31 11.82 -2.23
CA PHE A 47 0.98 10.57 -2.63
C PHE A 47 0.69 9.42 -1.66
N VAL A 48 0.71 9.66 -0.35
CA VAL A 48 0.34 8.65 0.65
C VAL A 48 -1.08 8.14 0.41
N ALA A 49 -2.04 9.04 0.14
CA ALA A 49 -3.43 8.68 -0.14
C ALA A 49 -3.61 7.87 -1.44
N GLU A 50 -2.82 8.16 -2.47
CA GLU A 50 -2.86 7.46 -3.76
C GLU A 50 -2.18 6.10 -3.71
N ILE A 51 -1.10 5.96 -2.94
CA ILE A 51 -0.40 4.68 -2.74
C ILE A 51 -1.20 3.73 -1.85
N LEU A 52 -1.85 4.25 -0.81
CA LEU A 52 -2.52 3.47 0.23
C LEU A 52 -3.45 2.35 -0.31
N PRO A 53 -4.33 2.59 -1.29
CA PRO A 53 -5.24 1.57 -1.80
C PRO A 53 -4.56 0.42 -2.56
N THR A 54 -3.32 0.60 -3.03
CA THR A 54 -2.54 -0.48 -3.65
C THR A 54 -1.89 -1.39 -2.61
N GLN A 55 -1.79 -0.92 -1.37
CA GLN A 55 -1.09 -1.60 -0.29
C GLN A 55 -2.05 -2.31 0.68
N MET A 56 -3.25 -1.77 0.90
CA MET A 56 -4.23 -2.33 1.83
C MET A 56 -5.65 -2.25 1.23
N PRO A 57 -6.52 -3.27 1.45
CA PRO A 57 -7.91 -3.19 1.02
C PRO A 57 -8.65 -1.97 1.60
N VAL A 58 -9.18 -1.10 0.73
CA VAL A 58 -9.89 0.13 1.13
C VAL A 58 -11.18 -0.12 1.92
N THR A 59 -11.65 -1.38 1.94
CA THR A 59 -12.81 -1.84 2.72
C THR A 59 -12.49 -2.04 4.20
N TYR A 60 -11.19 -2.06 4.57
CA TYR A 60 -10.77 -2.21 5.96
C TYR A 60 -11.15 -0.99 6.80
N GLU A 61 -11.14 -1.12 8.12
CA GLU A 61 -11.51 -0.06 9.05
C GLU A 61 -10.57 1.15 8.96
N GLU A 62 -11.08 2.32 9.35
CA GLU A 62 -10.34 3.59 9.23
C GLU A 62 -9.03 3.58 10.03
N GLU A 63 -9.03 3.00 11.23
CA GLU A 63 -7.83 2.93 12.07
C GLU A 63 -6.76 2.00 11.47
N ALA A 64 -7.15 0.92 10.78
CA ALA A 64 -6.21 0.08 10.04
C ALA A 64 -5.59 0.84 8.84
N LEU A 65 -6.40 1.60 8.10
CA LEU A 65 -5.92 2.45 7.00
C LEU A 65 -5.01 3.57 7.50
N LYS A 66 -5.29 4.18 8.65
CA LYS A 66 -4.42 5.16 9.29
C LYS A 66 -3.06 4.55 9.68
N ALA A 67 -3.07 3.35 10.28
CA ALA A 67 -1.84 2.63 10.58
C ALA A 67 -1.01 2.39 9.32
N GLN A 68 -1.65 1.92 8.23
CA GLN A 68 -0.97 1.71 6.96
C GLN A 68 -0.49 3.02 6.32
N ALA A 69 -1.22 4.14 6.46
CA ALA A 69 -0.78 5.44 5.95
C ALA A 69 0.52 5.91 6.61
N VAL A 70 0.69 5.70 7.92
CA VAL A 70 1.95 5.98 8.64
C VAL A 70 3.09 5.11 8.10
N ILE A 71 2.84 3.81 7.86
CA ILE A 71 3.84 2.89 7.30
C ILE A 71 4.23 3.33 5.87
N VAL A 72 3.25 3.61 5.02
CA VAL A 72 3.47 4.08 3.63
C VAL A 72 4.31 5.35 3.63
N ARG A 73 3.96 6.35 4.44
CA ARG A 73 4.69 7.61 4.55
C ARG A 73 6.13 7.39 5.00
N THR A 74 6.34 6.55 6.01
CA THR A 74 7.68 6.22 6.52
C THR A 74 8.54 5.55 5.45
N ASN A 75 8.00 4.56 4.75
CA ASN A 75 8.70 3.84 3.69
C ASN A 75 8.95 4.75 2.47
N LEU A 76 8.00 5.62 2.11
CA LEU A 76 8.15 6.59 1.02
C LEU A 76 9.29 7.56 1.31
N LEU A 77 9.30 8.19 2.49
CA LEU A 77 10.37 9.11 2.88
C LEU A 77 11.73 8.41 2.95
N ARG A 78 11.79 7.18 3.49
CA ARG A 78 13.03 6.40 3.52
C ARG A 78 13.58 6.12 2.11
N GLN A 79 12.71 5.74 1.18
CA GLN A 79 13.10 5.52 -0.23
C GLN A 79 13.51 6.82 -0.92
N ALA A 80 12.77 7.90 -0.70
CA ALA A 80 13.04 9.22 -1.29
C ALA A 80 14.37 9.78 -0.78
N MET A 81 14.70 9.66 0.51
CA MET A 81 16.01 10.06 1.06
C MET A 81 17.17 9.37 0.33
N SER A 82 17.04 8.08 0.04
CA SER A 82 18.04 7.33 -0.70
C SER A 82 18.06 7.68 -2.19
N PHE A 83 16.88 7.89 -2.79
CA PHE A 83 16.73 8.19 -4.22
C PHE A 83 17.29 9.57 -4.58
N TYR A 84 17.00 10.59 -3.76
CA TYR A 84 17.45 11.96 -3.99
C TYR A 84 18.79 12.28 -3.31
N GLU A 85 19.33 11.36 -2.50
CA GLU A 85 20.53 11.58 -1.68
C GLU A 85 20.39 12.77 -0.70
N ILE A 86 19.17 13.00 -0.17
CA ILE A 86 18.84 14.07 0.78
C ILE A 86 18.81 13.49 2.18
N GLY A 87 19.46 14.18 3.12
CA GLY A 87 19.53 13.76 4.53
C GLY A 87 18.51 14.42 5.47
N ASP A 88 17.83 15.48 5.03
CA ASP A 88 16.78 16.18 5.79
C ASP A 88 15.40 15.67 5.39
N LEU A 89 14.53 15.40 6.37
CA LEU A 89 13.21 14.84 6.14
C LEU A 89 12.24 15.81 5.45
N ASN A 90 12.27 17.09 5.85
CA ASN A 90 11.38 18.09 5.27
C ASN A 90 11.77 18.38 3.81
N GLU A 91 13.09 18.57 3.57
CA GLU A 91 13.62 18.76 2.23
C GLU A 91 13.30 17.54 1.34
N THR A 92 13.39 16.33 1.90
CA THR A 92 13.01 15.09 1.18
C THR A 92 11.53 15.08 0.84
N ALA A 93 10.66 15.44 1.79
CA ALA A 93 9.21 15.46 1.58
C ALA A 93 8.81 16.44 0.47
N GLU A 94 9.45 17.62 0.41
CA GLU A 94 9.25 18.62 -0.64
C GLU A 94 9.80 18.19 -2.00
N ALA A 95 10.82 17.31 -2.03
CA ALA A 95 11.44 16.84 -3.26
C ALA A 95 10.67 15.73 -3.98
N VAL A 96 9.76 15.01 -3.30
CA VAL A 96 9.02 13.88 -3.88
C VAL A 96 8.14 14.32 -5.05
N GLN A 97 8.28 13.64 -6.19
CA GLN A 97 7.48 13.88 -7.38
C GLN A 97 6.72 12.62 -7.80
N GLU A 98 5.52 12.80 -8.35
CA GLU A 98 4.69 11.69 -8.84
C GLU A 98 5.44 10.82 -9.87
N SER A 99 6.20 11.45 -10.78
CA SER A 99 7.00 10.76 -11.81
C SER A 99 8.03 9.78 -11.27
N ASP A 100 8.44 9.93 -10.02
CA ASP A 100 9.54 9.15 -9.41
C ASP A 100 9.01 7.99 -8.56
N LEU A 101 7.70 7.99 -8.21
CA LEU A 101 7.09 6.99 -7.33
C LEU A 101 7.26 5.56 -7.84
N GLU A 102 7.03 5.31 -9.13
CA GLU A 102 7.22 3.99 -9.72
C GLU A 102 8.69 3.53 -9.65
N THR A 103 9.64 4.44 -9.89
CA THR A 103 11.08 4.14 -9.79
C THR A 103 11.48 3.82 -8.35
N MET A 104 10.84 4.46 -7.37
CA MET A 104 11.01 4.17 -5.95
C MET A 104 10.24 2.92 -5.49
N GLY A 105 9.51 2.23 -6.38
CA GLY A 105 8.79 0.99 -6.10
C GLY A 105 7.37 1.18 -5.58
N PHE A 106 6.78 2.37 -5.71
CA PHE A 106 5.39 2.63 -5.36
C PHE A 106 4.50 2.63 -6.59
N SER A 107 3.28 2.15 -6.43
CA SER A 107 2.24 2.14 -7.46
C SER A 107 0.97 2.80 -6.94
N PHE A 108 0.15 3.27 -7.85
CA PHE A 108 -1.17 3.83 -7.56
C PHE A 108 -2.13 3.43 -8.69
N TYR A 109 -3.42 3.40 -8.37
CA TYR A 109 -4.45 3.09 -9.35
C TYR A 109 -4.83 4.33 -10.15
N SER A 110 -4.82 4.23 -11.47
CA SER A 110 -5.47 5.21 -12.34
C SER A 110 -6.96 5.32 -12.02
N ARG A 111 -7.60 6.39 -12.45
CA ARG A 111 -9.04 6.56 -12.25
C ARG A 111 -9.87 5.44 -12.90
N GLU A 112 -9.42 4.93 -14.05
CA GLU A 112 -10.05 3.82 -14.76
C GLU A 112 -9.96 2.53 -13.95
N GLU A 113 -8.80 2.21 -13.39
CA GLU A 113 -8.61 1.04 -12.53
C GLU A 113 -9.42 1.13 -11.24
N GLN A 114 -9.48 2.31 -10.62
CA GLN A 114 -10.35 2.54 -9.45
C GLN A 114 -11.83 2.31 -9.77
N LEU A 115 -12.30 2.77 -10.95
CA LEU A 115 -13.67 2.53 -11.39
C LEU A 115 -13.95 1.05 -11.65
N GLU A 116 -13.00 0.32 -12.23
CA GLU A 116 -13.10 -1.12 -12.48
C GLU A 116 -13.12 -1.91 -11.17
N LEU A 117 -12.23 -1.59 -10.23
CA LEU A 117 -12.09 -2.30 -8.96
C LEU A 117 -13.23 -2.00 -7.98
N TRP A 118 -13.67 -0.73 -7.89
CA TRP A 118 -14.59 -0.29 -6.84
C TRP A 118 -16.00 0.03 -7.35
N GLY A 119 -16.17 0.18 -8.67
CA GLY A 119 -17.41 0.62 -9.29
C GLY A 119 -17.68 2.12 -9.07
N PHE A 120 -18.51 2.68 -9.94
CA PHE A 120 -18.84 4.10 -9.96
C PHE A 120 -19.40 4.62 -8.62
N GLU A 121 -20.20 3.81 -7.93
CA GLU A 121 -20.84 4.22 -6.66
C GLU A 121 -19.87 4.33 -5.49
N ASN A 122 -18.77 3.59 -5.52
CA ASN A 122 -17.84 3.50 -4.40
C ASN A 122 -16.53 4.24 -4.62
N GLN A 123 -16.16 4.55 -5.87
CA GLN A 123 -14.87 5.12 -6.22
C GLN A 123 -14.55 6.36 -5.37
N GLU A 124 -15.42 7.37 -5.37
CA GLU A 124 -15.17 8.61 -4.63
C GLU A 124 -15.16 8.37 -3.11
N ARG A 125 -16.04 7.52 -2.61
CA ARG A 125 -16.08 7.18 -1.18
C ARG A 125 -14.79 6.51 -0.71
N TYR A 126 -14.22 5.59 -1.48
CA TYR A 126 -12.98 4.91 -1.11
C TYR A 126 -11.75 5.80 -1.29
N ALA A 127 -11.72 6.60 -2.34
CA ALA A 127 -10.67 7.60 -2.53
C ALA A 127 -10.67 8.62 -1.37
N GLU A 128 -11.87 9.11 -0.96
CA GLU A 128 -11.99 10.03 0.18
C GLU A 128 -11.55 9.37 1.50
N LYS A 129 -11.88 8.10 1.71
CA LYS A 129 -11.45 7.36 2.90
C LYS A 129 -9.91 7.27 2.99
N CYS A 130 -9.22 7.05 1.87
CA CYS A 130 -7.76 7.06 1.81
C CYS A 130 -7.18 8.46 2.07
N ARG A 131 -7.76 9.50 1.45
CA ARG A 131 -7.36 10.90 1.71
C ARG A 131 -7.53 11.28 3.18
N GLN A 132 -8.63 10.87 3.80
CA GLN A 132 -8.88 11.16 5.22
C GLN A 132 -7.88 10.43 6.11
N ALA A 133 -7.57 9.15 5.84
CA ALA A 133 -6.57 8.40 6.60
C ALA A 133 -5.16 9.03 6.51
N ALA A 134 -4.74 9.46 5.31
CA ALA A 134 -3.48 10.18 5.12
C ALA A 134 -3.48 11.51 5.90
N LYS A 135 -4.56 12.30 5.77
CA LYS A 135 -4.71 13.60 6.43
C LYS A 135 -4.73 13.50 7.96
N ASP A 136 -5.45 12.52 8.52
CA ASP A 136 -5.56 12.34 9.98
C ASP A 136 -4.24 11.93 10.61
N THR A 137 -3.33 11.38 9.82
CA THR A 137 -1.99 10.95 10.22
C THR A 137 -0.88 11.81 9.61
N ALA A 138 -1.22 13.01 9.08
CA ALA A 138 -0.29 13.85 8.37
C ALA A 138 0.99 14.11 9.17
N GLY A 139 2.14 13.98 8.51
CA GLY A 139 3.46 14.15 9.10
C GLY A 139 3.90 13.07 10.09
N GLN A 140 3.07 12.08 10.41
CA GLN A 140 3.45 11.02 11.35
C GLN A 140 4.24 9.92 10.65
N ILE A 141 5.39 9.59 11.22
CA ILE A 141 6.31 8.55 10.76
C ILE A 141 6.75 7.68 11.94
N LEU A 142 7.13 6.44 11.65
CA LEU A 142 7.76 5.54 12.61
C LEU A 142 9.27 5.64 12.50
N THR A 143 9.93 5.82 13.65
CA THR A 143 11.39 5.82 13.72
C THR A 143 11.90 4.83 14.75
N LEU A 144 13.00 4.16 14.42
CA LEU A 144 13.78 3.34 15.34
C LEU A 144 15.03 4.13 15.73
N GLU A 145 15.14 4.51 17.02
CA GLU A 145 16.26 5.33 17.50
C GLU A 145 16.49 6.62 16.66
N GLY A 146 15.39 7.23 16.19
CA GLY A 146 15.42 8.44 15.35
C GLY A 146 15.79 8.23 13.89
N LYS A 147 15.86 6.98 13.42
CA LYS A 147 16.15 6.63 12.01
C LYS A 147 14.95 6.00 11.34
N LEU A 148 14.79 6.27 10.05
CA LEU A 148 13.88 5.55 9.21
C LEU A 148 14.50 4.20 8.85
N VAL A 149 13.73 3.13 9.06
CA VAL A 149 14.04 1.76 8.62
C VAL A 149 12.90 1.22 7.79
N ASP A 150 13.11 0.11 7.11
CA ASP A 150 12.06 -0.55 6.33
C ASP A 150 10.95 -1.06 7.26
N LEU A 151 9.70 -0.78 6.93
CA LEU A 151 8.53 -1.22 7.67
C LEU A 151 7.74 -2.22 6.80
N PRO A 152 8.10 -3.51 6.83
CA PRO A 152 7.39 -4.52 6.04
C PRO A 152 6.01 -4.80 6.61
N TYR A 153 5.09 -5.18 5.75
CA TYR A 153 3.73 -5.60 6.07
C TYR A 153 3.27 -6.68 5.09
N HIS A 154 2.27 -7.44 5.46
CA HIS A 154 1.76 -8.54 4.64
C HIS A 154 0.25 -8.72 4.85
N ALA A 155 -0.40 -9.44 3.95
CA ALA A 155 -1.86 -9.55 3.96
C ALA A 155 -2.37 -10.35 5.17
N VAL A 156 -1.88 -11.57 5.35
CA VAL A 156 -2.33 -12.52 6.40
C VAL A 156 -1.14 -13.33 6.89
N SER A 157 -0.88 -13.37 8.19
CA SER A 157 0.17 -14.21 8.76
C SER A 157 -0.24 -15.70 8.88
N ALA A 158 0.71 -16.55 9.21
CA ALA A 158 0.44 -17.96 9.54
C ALA A 158 -0.08 -18.16 11.00
N GLY A 159 -0.50 -17.08 11.67
CA GLY A 159 -0.94 -17.04 13.07
C GLY A 159 0.03 -16.28 13.98
N TRP A 160 1.26 -16.10 13.52
CA TRP A 160 2.32 -15.28 14.12
C TRP A 160 3.09 -14.56 13.04
N THR A 161 3.55 -13.34 13.32
CA THR A 161 4.54 -12.69 12.46
C THR A 161 5.91 -13.32 12.70
N ARG A 162 6.78 -13.21 11.72
CA ARG A 162 8.15 -13.72 11.82
C ARG A 162 9.04 -12.78 12.62
N ASN A 163 9.96 -13.34 13.40
CA ASN A 163 11.06 -12.55 13.94
C ASN A 163 12.03 -12.23 12.80
N GLY A 164 12.33 -10.95 12.63
CA GLY A 164 13.13 -10.47 11.49
C GLY A 164 14.57 -10.97 11.51
N SER A 165 15.14 -11.25 12.68
CA SER A 165 16.53 -11.71 12.81
C SER A 165 16.84 -13.02 12.06
N VAL A 166 15.80 -13.83 11.75
CA VAL A 166 15.98 -15.08 10.96
C VAL A 166 16.28 -14.81 9.49
N LEU A 167 16.04 -13.58 9.00
CA LEU A 167 16.26 -13.17 7.61
C LEU A 167 17.49 -12.27 7.44
N GLY A 168 18.02 -11.72 8.54
CA GLY A 168 19.21 -10.88 8.56
C GLY A 168 19.20 -9.89 9.73
N GLU A 169 20.39 -9.40 10.09
CA GLU A 169 20.53 -8.42 11.18
C GLU A 169 19.80 -7.11 10.88
N GLU A 170 19.63 -6.77 9.62
CA GLU A 170 18.92 -5.58 9.14
C GLU A 170 17.43 -5.57 9.51
N TYR A 171 16.85 -6.74 9.80
CA TYR A 171 15.45 -6.89 10.24
C TYR A 171 15.31 -7.28 11.72
N SER A 172 16.40 -7.25 12.50
CA SER A 172 16.39 -7.68 13.93
C SER A 172 15.45 -6.83 14.82
N TYR A 173 15.04 -5.65 14.37
CA TYR A 173 14.07 -4.80 15.03
C TYR A 173 12.61 -5.29 14.92
N LEU A 174 12.33 -6.30 14.09
CA LEU A 174 11.00 -6.89 13.95
C LEU A 174 10.83 -8.05 14.92
N GLU A 175 9.97 -7.84 15.91
CA GLU A 175 9.60 -8.89 16.86
C GLU A 175 8.49 -9.76 16.30
N SER A 176 8.44 -11.04 16.72
CA SER A 176 7.32 -11.92 16.41
C SER A 176 6.15 -11.59 17.34
N VAL A 177 4.97 -11.31 16.76
CA VAL A 177 3.75 -11.05 17.50
C VAL A 177 2.62 -12.00 17.08
N GLU A 178 1.70 -12.28 18.00
CA GLU A 178 0.58 -13.18 17.75
C GLU A 178 -0.46 -12.53 16.83
N CYS A 179 -0.94 -13.27 15.85
CA CYS A 179 -1.98 -12.87 14.91
C CYS A 179 -3.07 -13.94 14.82
N SER A 180 -3.62 -14.36 15.97
CA SER A 180 -4.63 -15.41 16.03
C SER A 180 -5.89 -15.09 15.23
N GLY A 181 -6.21 -13.81 15.02
CA GLY A 181 -7.30 -13.38 14.16
C GLY A 181 -7.12 -13.74 12.69
N ASP A 182 -5.89 -13.82 12.21
CA ASP A 182 -5.57 -14.20 10.81
C ASP A 182 -6.11 -15.58 10.43
N LEU A 183 -6.27 -16.49 11.39
CA LEU A 183 -6.86 -17.81 11.18
C LEU A 183 -8.31 -17.75 10.68
N GLN A 184 -8.99 -16.62 10.82
CA GLN A 184 -10.38 -16.40 10.37
C GLN A 184 -10.45 -15.86 8.93
N SER A 185 -9.31 -15.45 8.36
CA SER A 185 -9.27 -14.95 6.99
C SER A 185 -9.59 -16.05 5.97
N SER A 186 -10.37 -15.71 4.94
CA SER A 186 -10.57 -16.59 3.78
C SER A 186 -9.27 -16.93 3.04
N ASP A 187 -8.26 -16.06 3.16
CA ASP A 187 -6.95 -16.21 2.53
C ASP A 187 -5.93 -16.93 3.41
N TYR A 188 -6.35 -17.38 4.61
CA TYR A 188 -5.46 -18.07 5.55
C TYR A 188 -4.95 -19.40 5.02
N LEU A 189 -5.81 -20.17 4.37
CA LEU A 189 -5.45 -21.50 3.82
C LEU A 189 -5.63 -21.51 2.31
N LYS A 190 -4.59 -21.93 1.60
CA LYS A 190 -4.67 -22.23 0.17
C LYS A 190 -4.05 -23.59 -0.14
N ILE A 191 -4.77 -24.39 -0.93
CA ILE A 191 -4.31 -25.69 -1.40
C ILE A 191 -4.07 -25.58 -2.91
N GLN A 192 -2.88 -26.01 -3.34
CA GLN A 192 -2.48 -26.10 -4.75
C GLN A 192 -1.94 -27.49 -5.01
N ILE A 193 -2.24 -28.07 -6.18
CA ILE A 193 -1.61 -29.30 -6.66
C ILE A 193 -0.62 -28.90 -7.73
N ILE A 194 0.64 -29.25 -7.53
CA ILE A 194 1.75 -28.89 -8.41
C ILE A 194 2.36 -30.19 -8.94
N GLU A 195 2.70 -30.19 -10.23
CA GLU A 195 3.42 -31.31 -10.87
C GLU A 195 4.90 -31.22 -10.49
N LEU A 196 5.28 -31.96 -9.48
CA LEU A 196 6.66 -32.14 -9.03
C LEU A 196 7.02 -33.61 -9.09
N GLU A 197 8.28 -33.93 -9.35
CA GLU A 197 8.78 -35.31 -9.43
C GLU A 197 8.84 -36.00 -8.05
N GLU A 198 9.04 -35.23 -6.98
CA GLU A 198 9.14 -35.72 -5.61
C GLU A 198 8.55 -34.71 -4.61
N VAL A 199 8.19 -35.19 -3.42
CA VAL A 199 7.73 -34.35 -2.32
C VAL A 199 8.90 -33.53 -1.79
N PRO A 200 8.85 -32.19 -1.76
CA PRO A 200 9.92 -31.38 -1.19
C PRO A 200 10.15 -31.71 0.30
N GLU A 201 11.39 -31.85 0.70
CA GLU A 201 11.78 -32.08 2.10
C GLU A 201 12.03 -30.74 2.81
N ILE A 202 11.23 -30.44 3.82
CA ILE A 202 11.43 -29.24 4.64
C ILE A 202 12.55 -29.51 5.65
N LEU A 203 13.66 -28.77 5.54
CA LEU A 203 14.85 -28.95 6.36
C LEU A 203 14.81 -28.07 7.62
N ALA A 204 14.32 -26.83 7.50
CA ALA A 204 14.28 -25.89 8.60
C ALA A 204 13.04 -24.97 8.51
N ARG A 205 12.55 -24.57 9.69
CA ARG A 205 11.49 -23.56 9.86
C ARG A 205 11.89 -22.57 10.93
N ASP A 206 11.34 -21.34 10.83
CA ASP A 206 11.36 -20.42 11.96
C ASP A 206 10.26 -20.75 12.99
N GLU A 207 10.26 -20.01 14.10
CA GLU A 207 9.32 -20.23 15.21
C GLU A 207 7.87 -19.94 14.82
N ALA A 208 7.62 -19.08 13.82
CA ALA A 208 6.31 -18.78 13.26
C ALA A 208 5.82 -19.83 12.24
N GLY A 209 6.66 -20.84 11.94
CA GLY A 209 6.34 -21.97 11.08
C GLY A 209 6.66 -21.78 9.60
N TYR A 210 7.24 -20.63 9.20
CA TYR A 210 7.67 -20.40 7.83
C TYR A 210 8.93 -21.21 7.51
N VAL A 211 9.00 -21.77 6.32
CA VAL A 211 10.15 -22.54 5.85
C VAL A 211 11.34 -21.61 5.66
N LEU A 212 12.48 -21.97 6.23
CA LEU A 212 13.77 -21.33 6.01
C LEU A 212 14.53 -22.05 4.90
N GLU A 213 14.57 -23.39 4.96
CA GLU A 213 15.26 -24.22 3.98
C GLU A 213 14.39 -25.41 3.54
N ILE A 214 14.39 -25.69 2.25
CA ILE A 214 13.65 -26.79 1.63
C ILE A 214 14.49 -27.43 0.54
N ARG A 215 14.55 -28.77 0.54
CA ARG A 215 15.27 -29.56 -0.47
C ARG A 215 14.30 -30.10 -1.51
N MET A 216 14.68 -29.99 -2.78
CA MET A 216 13.97 -30.58 -3.91
C MET A 216 14.94 -30.84 -5.07
N GLY A 217 14.85 -32.01 -5.72
CA GLY A 217 15.72 -32.37 -6.83
C GLY A 217 17.20 -32.45 -6.47
N GLY A 218 17.53 -32.67 -5.17
CA GLY A 218 18.90 -32.66 -4.67
C GLY A 218 19.48 -31.26 -4.39
N GLU A 219 18.76 -30.20 -4.69
CA GLU A 219 19.13 -28.80 -4.41
C GLU A 219 18.40 -28.27 -3.19
N ILE A 220 18.99 -27.27 -2.52
CA ILE A 220 18.41 -26.60 -1.35
C ILE A 220 18.04 -25.18 -1.75
N TYR A 221 16.78 -24.79 -1.48
CA TYR A 221 16.21 -23.48 -1.72
C TYR A 221 15.87 -22.79 -0.41
N GLY A 222 15.93 -21.46 -0.40
CA GLY A 222 15.31 -20.68 0.66
C GLY A 222 13.77 -20.78 0.59
N GLY A 223 13.08 -20.67 1.73
CA GLY A 223 11.62 -20.76 1.76
C GLY A 223 10.91 -19.71 0.91
N GLU A 224 11.39 -18.46 0.92
CA GLU A 224 10.82 -17.37 0.10
C GLU A 224 11.17 -17.54 -1.39
N GLU A 225 12.33 -18.09 -1.71
CA GLU A 225 12.71 -18.43 -3.08
C GLU A 225 11.78 -19.51 -3.63
N PHE A 226 11.57 -20.60 -2.87
CA PHE A 226 10.64 -21.67 -3.23
C PHE A 226 9.21 -21.15 -3.40
N ARG A 227 8.75 -20.28 -2.48
CA ARG A 227 7.47 -19.60 -2.59
C ARG A 227 7.34 -18.84 -3.92
N SER A 228 8.37 -18.09 -4.30
CA SER A 228 8.38 -17.28 -5.54
C SER A 228 8.34 -18.16 -6.79
N ILE A 229 9.16 -19.24 -6.84
CA ILE A 229 9.24 -20.16 -7.98
C ILE A 229 7.88 -20.81 -8.28
N TYR A 230 7.15 -21.21 -7.23
CA TYR A 230 5.89 -21.94 -7.37
C TYR A 230 4.63 -21.10 -7.18
N GLY A 231 4.75 -19.78 -7.07
CA GLY A 231 3.62 -18.86 -6.91
C GLY A 231 2.75 -19.17 -5.69
N LEU A 232 3.40 -19.53 -4.57
CA LEU A 232 2.71 -19.89 -3.33
C LEU A 232 2.32 -18.63 -2.55
N ASN A 233 1.22 -18.69 -1.78
CA ASN A 233 0.75 -17.57 -0.99
C ASN A 233 1.74 -17.17 0.12
N SER A 234 2.42 -18.15 0.73
CA SER A 234 3.43 -17.93 1.76
C SER A 234 4.47 -19.04 1.73
N SER A 235 5.56 -18.90 2.48
CA SER A 235 6.51 -19.98 2.73
C SER A 235 6.14 -20.86 3.94
N CYS A 236 5.02 -20.58 4.62
CA CYS A 236 4.49 -21.49 5.65
C CYS A 236 3.67 -22.60 4.99
N ILE A 237 4.34 -23.66 4.56
CA ILE A 237 3.76 -24.73 3.73
C ILE A 237 3.82 -26.11 4.39
N THR A 238 2.93 -27.01 3.96
CA THR A 238 3.09 -28.47 4.03
C THR A 238 2.94 -29.06 2.64
N ALA A 239 3.63 -30.19 2.38
CA ALA A 239 3.61 -30.87 1.10
C ALA A 239 3.30 -32.34 1.29
N ASP A 240 2.36 -32.90 0.52
CA ASP A 240 1.94 -34.30 0.59
C ASP A 240 1.77 -34.88 -0.83
N GLN A 241 2.14 -36.14 -1.01
CA GLN A 241 1.88 -36.88 -2.26
C GLN A 241 0.41 -37.16 -2.44
N THR A 242 -0.11 -36.90 -3.66
CA THR A 242 -1.47 -37.27 -4.06
C THR A 242 -1.46 -38.01 -5.39
N GLU A 243 -2.61 -38.54 -5.82
CA GLU A 243 -2.74 -39.19 -7.14
C GLU A 243 -2.50 -38.23 -8.31
N GLY A 244 -2.74 -36.92 -8.10
CA GLY A 244 -2.64 -35.88 -9.15
C GLY A 244 -1.36 -35.04 -9.10
N GLY A 245 -0.39 -35.37 -8.26
CA GLY A 245 0.85 -34.59 -8.05
C GLY A 245 1.12 -34.32 -6.58
N ILE A 246 1.86 -33.29 -6.30
CA ILE A 246 2.19 -32.86 -4.92
C ILE A 246 1.18 -31.79 -4.49
N ARG A 247 0.42 -32.09 -3.43
CA ARG A 247 -0.44 -31.13 -2.77
C ARG A 247 0.37 -30.26 -1.83
N ILE A 248 0.43 -28.97 -2.13
CA ILE A 248 1.01 -27.97 -1.23
C ILE A 248 -0.13 -27.20 -0.57
N THR A 249 -0.11 -27.19 0.76
CA THR A 249 -1.02 -26.36 1.58
C THR A 249 -0.22 -25.23 2.18
N THR A 250 -0.59 -23.99 1.89
CA THR A 250 0.00 -22.76 2.45
C THR A 250 -0.88 -22.19 3.55
N LYS A 251 -0.25 -21.64 4.60
CA LYS A 251 -0.91 -20.86 5.64
C LYS A 251 -0.46 -19.40 5.55
N GLY A 252 -1.42 -18.47 5.54
CA GLY A 252 -1.16 -17.05 5.37
C GLY A 252 -0.95 -16.62 3.93
N LEU A 253 -0.85 -15.31 3.74
CA LEU A 253 -0.63 -14.63 2.46
C LEU A 253 0.41 -13.52 2.66
N GLY A 254 1.61 -13.72 2.11
CA GLY A 254 2.74 -12.82 2.21
C GLY A 254 3.94 -13.44 2.91
N HIS A 255 4.94 -12.61 3.17
CA HIS A 255 6.24 -13.02 3.75
C HIS A 255 6.23 -13.17 5.28
N GLY A 256 5.20 -12.70 5.97
CA GLY A 256 5.02 -12.84 7.41
C GLY A 256 5.79 -11.85 8.29
N LEU A 257 6.53 -10.88 7.73
CA LEU A 257 7.25 -9.85 8.49
C LEU A 257 6.40 -8.61 8.76
N GLY A 258 6.60 -7.99 9.92
CA GLY A 258 5.97 -6.73 10.30
C GLY A 258 4.46 -6.82 10.45
N MET A 259 3.70 -5.83 10.01
CA MET A 259 2.26 -5.77 10.24
C MET A 259 1.46 -6.76 9.38
N SER A 260 0.62 -7.60 10.03
CA SER A 260 -0.46 -8.29 9.32
C SER A 260 -1.63 -7.33 9.12
N MET A 261 -1.97 -7.07 7.86
CA MET A 261 -3.07 -6.15 7.52
C MET A 261 -4.43 -6.66 7.99
N TYR A 262 -4.67 -7.97 7.89
CA TYR A 262 -5.94 -8.56 8.34
C TYR A 262 -6.08 -8.50 9.86
N GLN A 263 -5.02 -8.85 10.63
CA GLN A 263 -5.02 -8.72 12.09
C GLN A 263 -5.18 -7.26 12.52
N ALA A 264 -4.50 -6.31 11.85
CA ALA A 264 -4.66 -4.87 12.09
C ALA A 264 -6.12 -4.42 11.88
N ASN A 265 -6.78 -4.91 10.83
CA ASN A 265 -8.20 -4.65 10.60
C ASN A 265 -9.10 -5.21 11.71
N LEU A 266 -8.83 -6.41 12.21
CA LEU A 266 -9.60 -6.97 13.33
C LEU A 266 -9.36 -6.20 14.64
N GLN A 267 -8.15 -5.70 14.87
CA GLN A 267 -7.86 -4.82 16.01
C GLN A 267 -8.63 -3.51 15.90
N ALA A 268 -8.65 -2.88 14.73
CA ALA A 268 -9.45 -1.68 14.47
C ALA A 268 -10.97 -1.95 14.69
N LEU A 269 -11.50 -3.07 14.19
CA LEU A 269 -12.88 -3.51 14.45
C LEU A 269 -13.18 -3.70 15.95
N SER A 270 -12.18 -4.07 16.75
CA SER A 270 -12.30 -4.19 18.20
C SER A 270 -12.22 -2.86 18.95
N GLY A 271 -11.96 -1.75 18.24
CA GLY A 271 -11.88 -0.39 18.79
C GLY A 271 -10.47 0.07 19.14
N MET A 272 -9.42 -0.62 18.69
CA MET A 272 -8.04 -0.14 18.80
C MET A 272 -7.80 1.04 17.85
N GLU A 273 -7.13 2.07 18.35
CA GLU A 273 -6.67 3.20 17.56
C GLU A 273 -5.39 2.84 16.79
N TYR A 274 -5.11 3.54 15.69
CA TYR A 274 -3.96 3.22 14.81
C TYR A 274 -2.61 3.26 15.52
N GLN A 275 -2.44 4.11 16.54
CA GLN A 275 -1.21 4.14 17.33
C GLN A 275 -1.01 2.84 18.13
N GLU A 276 -2.08 2.30 18.70
CA GLU A 276 -2.05 1.05 19.44
C GLU A 276 -1.77 -0.13 18.50
N ILE A 277 -2.36 -0.10 17.29
CA ILE A 277 -2.10 -1.08 16.23
C ILE A 277 -0.61 -1.04 15.83
N LEU A 278 -0.06 0.15 15.54
CA LEU A 278 1.34 0.32 15.20
C LEU A 278 2.26 -0.14 16.34
N GLN A 279 1.94 0.22 17.59
CA GLN A 279 2.71 -0.20 18.76
C GLN A 279 2.69 -1.71 18.97
N TYR A 280 1.61 -2.40 18.59
CA TYR A 280 1.50 -3.85 18.65
C TYR A 280 2.49 -4.55 17.70
N PHE A 281 2.60 -4.07 16.46
CA PHE A 281 3.45 -4.68 15.44
C PHE A 281 4.90 -4.16 15.47
N TYR A 282 5.12 -2.95 15.98
CA TYR A 282 6.41 -2.26 16.01
C TYR A 282 6.68 -1.69 17.42
N PRO A 283 6.81 -2.55 18.44
CA PRO A 283 6.87 -2.11 19.83
C PRO A 283 8.09 -1.26 20.18
N GLN A 284 9.18 -1.38 19.40
CA GLN A 284 10.43 -0.63 19.61
C GLN A 284 10.43 0.75 18.93
N PHE A 285 9.37 1.06 18.17
CA PHE A 285 9.31 2.30 17.40
C PHE A 285 8.63 3.43 18.16
N THR A 286 9.02 4.65 17.81
CA THR A 286 8.35 5.87 18.25
C THR A 286 7.67 6.54 17.07
N ILE A 287 6.53 7.17 17.33
CA ILE A 287 5.85 8.04 16.37
C ILE A 287 6.23 9.46 16.72
N PRO A 288 7.18 10.11 16.00
CA PRO A 288 7.40 11.53 16.18
C PRO A 288 6.23 12.31 15.62
N SER A 289 5.83 13.35 16.31
CA SER A 289 4.87 14.32 15.77
C SER A 289 5.63 15.30 14.85
N ASN A 290 5.18 15.39 13.60
CA ASN A 290 5.49 16.37 12.55
C ASN A 290 6.83 16.20 11.82
N VAL A 291 6.72 15.70 10.59
CA VAL A 291 7.57 16.05 9.44
C VAL A 291 6.90 17.18 8.69
#